data_03149920db2d934ffc51bd74201af1f0
#
_entry.id   03149920db2d934ffc51bd74201af1f0
#
_cell.length_a   1.000
_cell.length_b   1.000
_cell.length_c   1.000
_cell.angle_alpha   90.00
_cell.angle_beta   90.00
_cell.angle_gamma   90.00
#
_symmetry.space_group_name_H-M   'P 1'
#
loop_
_entity.id
_entity.type
_entity.pdbx_description
1 polymer ?
#
loop_
_entity_poly.entity_id
_entity_poly.type
_entity_poly.pdbx_seq_one_letter_code
_entity_poly.pdbx_strand_id
1 'polypeptide(L)'
;MPDSFTFPRRHLLAAAFGSAAGLAHGKTEQPLTVAAFPLVDVIAKDLLKGWSARHPEVRTQVISRQYDDHHTAMTTALSTSGHLPDVIALETSYLGRFSLGTGLEDLSAPAFGAEQFRDRFVPFAIDTARNREGRIVAMPTDIGPGSLFYRHDLLAQAGLQERDLTASWESYVEAGAQLKARTGAYLIGDVRLLKDVIVRGGTPAGEGQFFDNQQRPQITSPRFVRAFELARKVRKLGLDARVEVWFNDWAEMLKRGRLATEISGGWMAGQMANWVAPGTAGKWRVAQLPENTFCSYGGTYYAIPRRSAPEKKQLAWQLIQELTLDRQRQLDAFRAQDAFPALLAAQEDPFFEQPVPFLGGQQARVLWREAARRIPVVKMHRQHKFADEVINAELDNVLEYGKPIPQALEDAQALLLHRANR
;
A
#
# COMPACT_ATOMS: atom_id res chain seq x y z
N MET A 1 47.16 -57.58 25.01
CA MET A 1 47.09 -59.05 24.84
C MET A 1 45.64 -59.39 24.60
N PRO A 2 45.43 -60.34 23.79
CA PRO A 2 45.51 -60.39 22.29
C PRO A 2 44.09 -60.61 21.76
N ASP A 3 43.68 -60.68 20.51
CA ASP A 3 44.27 -61.44 19.43
C ASP A 3 43.70 -60.92 18.09
N SER A 4 44.57 -60.88 17.15
CA SER A 4 44.39 -60.80 15.73
C SER A 4 43.72 -62.08 15.16
N PHE A 5 42.90 -61.91 14.09
CA PHE A 5 42.80 -62.94 13.05
C PHE A 5 42.64 -62.28 11.65
N THR A 6 43.51 -62.75 10.78
CA THR A 6 43.75 -62.44 9.39
C THR A 6 43.02 -63.37 8.43
N PHE A 7 42.51 -62.87 7.33
CA PHE A 7 42.33 -63.31 5.91
C PHE A 7 41.90 -64.75 5.55
N PRO A 8 41.27 -64.99 4.37
CA PRO A 8 41.96 -64.76 3.10
C PRO A 8 41.11 -64.21 1.91
N ARG A 9 41.83 -63.64 0.96
CA ARG A 9 41.42 -63.37 -0.43
C ARG A 9 41.09 -64.66 -1.17
N ARG A 10 40.00 -64.62 -2.01
CA ARG A 10 39.94 -65.41 -3.26
C ARG A 10 39.13 -64.62 -4.29
N HIS A 11 39.75 -64.48 -5.46
CA HIS A 11 39.22 -63.94 -6.70
C HIS A 11 38.11 -64.81 -7.28
N LEU A 12 37.13 -64.16 -7.93
CA LEU A 12 36.55 -64.71 -9.17
C LEU A 12 35.95 -63.57 -9.98
N LEU A 13 36.16 -63.68 -11.30
CA LEU A 13 35.92 -62.74 -12.38
C LEU A 13 34.47 -62.62 -12.78
N ALA A 14 34.16 -61.43 -13.28
CA ALA A 14 33.40 -61.11 -14.51
C ALA A 14 31.92 -61.51 -14.62
N ALA A 15 31.06 -60.50 -14.73
CA ALA A 15 30.18 -60.37 -15.94
C ALA A 15 29.73 -58.91 -16.00
N ALA A 16 30.19 -58.22 -17.01
CA ALA A 16 29.66 -56.91 -17.42
C ALA A 16 28.30 -57.09 -18.08
N PHE A 17 27.26 -56.49 -17.49
CA PHE A 17 26.08 -56.11 -18.24
C PHE A 17 25.82 -54.64 -17.95
N GLY A 18 26.16 -53.83 -18.91
CA GLY A 18 25.84 -52.42 -18.92
C GLY A 18 24.33 -52.23 -19.03
N SER A 19 23.75 -51.68 -17.97
CA SER A 19 22.49 -50.96 -18.05
C SER A 19 22.82 -49.52 -17.64
N ALA A 20 23.14 -48.72 -18.64
CA ALA A 20 23.14 -47.28 -18.51
C ALA A 20 21.68 -46.83 -18.30
N ALA A 21 21.17 -46.98 -17.06
CA ALA A 21 20.04 -46.22 -16.59
C ALA A 21 20.55 -44.78 -16.45
N GLY A 22 20.39 -44.00 -17.52
CA GLY A 22 20.52 -42.55 -17.44
C GLY A 22 19.56 -42.06 -16.37
N LEU A 23 20.09 -41.78 -15.19
CA LEU A 23 19.47 -40.92 -14.24
C LEU A 23 19.40 -39.55 -14.92
N ALA A 24 18.31 -39.34 -15.68
CA ALA A 24 17.84 -38.00 -15.98
C ALA A 24 17.63 -37.32 -14.61
N HIS A 25 18.64 -36.65 -14.10
CA HIS A 25 18.45 -35.61 -13.10
C HIS A 25 17.57 -34.56 -13.77
N GLY A 26 16.26 -34.79 -13.75
CA GLY A 26 15.31 -33.72 -14.00
C GLY A 26 15.72 -32.61 -13.03
N LYS A 27 16.28 -31.51 -13.54
CA LYS A 27 16.38 -30.26 -12.82
C LYS A 27 14.98 -30.03 -12.29
N THR A 28 14.77 -30.17 -10.99
CA THR A 28 13.52 -29.75 -10.35
C THR A 28 13.46 -28.25 -10.61
N GLU A 29 12.69 -27.89 -11.63
CA GLU A 29 12.57 -26.50 -12.05
C GLU A 29 12.01 -25.73 -10.86
N GLN A 30 12.75 -24.71 -10.43
CA GLN A 30 12.39 -23.90 -9.27
C GLN A 30 11.03 -23.25 -9.56
N PRO A 31 10.08 -23.22 -8.61
CA PRO A 31 8.76 -22.65 -8.84
C PRO A 31 8.85 -21.18 -9.27
N LEU A 32 7.88 -20.72 -10.04
CA LEU A 32 7.63 -19.30 -10.24
C LEU A 32 7.05 -18.72 -8.92
N THR A 33 7.77 -17.80 -8.31
CA THR A 33 7.46 -17.32 -6.97
C THR A 33 6.89 -15.91 -6.98
N VAL A 34 5.80 -15.71 -6.22
CA VAL A 34 5.20 -14.39 -5.98
C VAL A 34 5.34 -14.06 -4.49
N ALA A 35 6.06 -13.00 -4.16
CA ALA A 35 6.13 -12.51 -2.79
C ALA A 35 5.07 -11.43 -2.58
N ALA A 36 4.25 -11.58 -1.53
CA ALA A 36 3.15 -10.70 -1.22
C ALA A 36 2.91 -10.59 0.30
N PHE A 37 2.10 -9.60 0.69
CA PHE A 37 1.65 -9.33 2.05
C PHE A 37 0.14 -9.62 2.20
N PRO A 38 -0.44 -9.59 3.42
CA PRO A 38 -1.82 -9.97 3.65
C PRO A 38 -2.83 -9.23 2.75
N LEU A 39 -3.88 -9.92 2.34
CA LEU A 39 -4.89 -9.59 1.34
C LEU A 39 -4.35 -9.72 -0.10
N VAL A 40 -3.22 -9.12 -0.43
CA VAL A 40 -2.58 -9.23 -1.74
C VAL A 40 -2.12 -10.67 -2.00
N ASP A 41 -1.66 -11.37 -0.99
CA ASP A 41 -1.30 -12.80 -1.07
C ASP A 41 -2.51 -13.69 -1.34
N VAL A 42 -3.69 -13.33 -0.82
CA VAL A 42 -4.96 -14.06 -1.10
C VAL A 42 -5.33 -13.89 -2.57
N ILE A 43 -5.27 -12.66 -3.09
CA ILE A 43 -5.52 -12.37 -4.51
C ILE A 43 -4.55 -13.16 -5.41
N ALA A 44 -3.26 -13.15 -5.09
CA ALA A 44 -2.24 -13.88 -5.84
C ALA A 44 -2.48 -15.41 -5.80
N LYS A 45 -2.80 -15.97 -4.63
CA LYS A 45 -3.11 -17.41 -4.48
C LYS A 45 -4.33 -17.83 -5.30
N ASP A 46 -5.37 -17.01 -5.34
CA ASP A 46 -6.57 -17.31 -6.10
C ASP A 46 -6.31 -17.29 -7.60
N LEU A 47 -5.60 -16.27 -8.10
CA LEU A 47 -5.20 -16.20 -9.50
C LEU A 47 -4.33 -17.40 -9.89
N LEU A 48 -3.35 -17.77 -9.06
CA LEU A 48 -2.41 -18.86 -9.38
C LEU A 48 -3.10 -20.22 -9.50
N LYS A 49 -4.23 -20.45 -8.83
CA LYS A 49 -5.02 -21.69 -9.03
C LYS A 49 -5.46 -21.85 -10.50
N GLY A 50 -6.04 -20.80 -11.08
CA GLY A 50 -6.46 -20.81 -12.48
C GLY A 50 -5.29 -20.77 -13.46
N TRP A 51 -4.22 -20.02 -13.12
CA TRP A 51 -3.02 -19.91 -13.93
C TRP A 51 -2.28 -21.24 -14.04
N SER A 52 -2.07 -21.95 -12.94
CA SER A 52 -1.42 -23.27 -12.91
C SER A 52 -2.20 -24.33 -13.69
N ALA A 53 -3.51 -24.22 -13.79
CA ALA A 53 -4.30 -25.13 -14.62
C ALA A 53 -4.03 -24.94 -16.13
N ARG A 54 -3.67 -23.72 -16.56
CA ARG A 54 -3.31 -23.40 -17.96
C ARG A 54 -1.82 -23.60 -18.25
N HIS A 55 -0.99 -23.64 -17.21
CA HIS A 55 0.47 -23.79 -17.26
C HIS A 55 0.92 -24.94 -16.35
N PRO A 56 0.48 -26.18 -16.61
CA PRO A 56 0.75 -27.33 -15.74
C PRO A 56 2.25 -27.67 -15.64
N GLU A 57 3.04 -27.23 -16.61
CA GLU A 57 4.51 -27.37 -16.63
C GLU A 57 5.21 -26.42 -15.65
N VAL A 58 4.55 -25.34 -15.18
CA VAL A 58 5.14 -24.34 -14.31
C VAL A 58 4.58 -24.47 -12.89
N ARG A 59 5.43 -24.90 -11.97
CA ARG A 59 5.08 -24.87 -10.55
C ARG A 59 5.06 -23.42 -10.06
N THR A 60 4.11 -23.08 -9.20
CA THR A 60 3.96 -21.74 -8.65
C THR A 60 3.95 -21.76 -7.13
N GLN A 61 4.41 -20.68 -6.51
CA GLN A 61 4.40 -20.53 -5.06
C GLN A 61 4.17 -19.06 -4.66
N VAL A 62 3.26 -18.82 -3.70
CA VAL A 62 3.13 -17.53 -3.03
C VAL A 62 3.93 -17.54 -1.73
N ILE A 63 4.80 -16.55 -1.58
CA ILE A 63 5.58 -16.31 -0.35
C ILE A 63 4.88 -15.17 0.40
N SER A 64 4.14 -15.53 1.45
CA SER A 64 3.35 -14.60 2.24
C SER A 64 4.10 -14.21 3.52
N ARG A 65 4.16 -12.89 3.83
CA ARG A 65 4.73 -12.34 5.06
C ARG A 65 3.86 -11.19 5.55
N GLN A 66 3.93 -10.87 6.83
CA GLN A 66 3.32 -9.65 7.35
C GLN A 66 3.86 -8.41 6.62
N TYR A 67 3.09 -7.34 6.62
CA TYR A 67 3.34 -6.16 5.78
C TYR A 67 4.77 -5.60 5.92
N ASP A 68 5.22 -5.32 7.14
CA ASP A 68 6.56 -4.77 7.38
C ASP A 68 7.67 -5.80 7.14
N ASP A 69 7.46 -7.06 7.53
CA ASP A 69 8.39 -8.16 7.28
C ASP A 69 8.59 -8.41 5.79
N HIS A 70 7.50 -8.31 5.00
CA HIS A 70 7.55 -8.45 3.55
C HIS A 70 8.46 -7.38 2.93
N HIS A 71 8.21 -6.11 3.22
CA HIS A 71 8.97 -5.01 2.62
C HIS A 71 10.42 -4.96 3.11
N THR A 72 10.67 -5.34 4.35
CA THR A 72 12.03 -5.51 4.89
C THR A 72 12.77 -6.65 4.19
N ALA A 73 12.13 -7.81 4.02
CA ALA A 73 12.70 -8.94 3.31
C ALA A 73 13.00 -8.60 1.84
N MET A 74 12.09 -7.89 1.15
CA MET A 74 12.30 -7.45 -0.24
C MET A 74 13.44 -6.44 -0.35
N THR A 75 13.57 -5.54 0.61
CA THR A 75 14.70 -4.60 0.68
C THR A 75 16.04 -5.35 0.76
N THR A 76 16.12 -6.35 1.61
CA THR A 76 17.31 -7.18 1.78
C THR A 76 17.58 -8.01 0.52
N ALA A 77 16.57 -8.70 -0.01
CA ALA A 77 16.69 -9.55 -1.19
C ALA A 77 17.17 -8.77 -2.43
N LEU A 78 16.61 -7.58 -2.69
CA LEU A 78 17.03 -6.72 -3.81
C LEU A 78 18.43 -6.16 -3.63
N SER A 79 18.89 -5.94 -2.38
CA SER A 79 20.24 -5.44 -2.09
C SER A 79 21.31 -6.52 -2.22
N THR A 80 21.02 -7.75 -1.76
CA THR A 80 21.99 -8.86 -1.71
C THR A 80 21.88 -9.82 -2.89
N SER A 81 20.76 -9.77 -3.63
CA SER A 81 20.37 -10.73 -4.67
C SER A 81 20.19 -12.18 -4.16
N GLY A 82 20.09 -12.36 -2.85
CA GLY A 82 19.77 -13.64 -2.24
C GLY A 82 18.26 -13.86 -2.12
N HIS A 83 17.80 -15.05 -2.49
CA HIS A 83 16.39 -15.44 -2.36
C HIS A 83 15.39 -14.46 -3.01
N LEU A 84 15.71 -13.97 -4.22
CA LEU A 84 14.82 -13.12 -4.98
C LEU A 84 13.58 -13.91 -5.44
N PRO A 85 12.36 -13.43 -5.17
CA PRO A 85 11.16 -13.95 -5.84
C PRO A 85 11.14 -13.50 -7.30
N ASP A 86 10.29 -14.14 -8.12
CA ASP A 86 10.16 -13.80 -9.53
C ASP A 86 9.21 -12.61 -9.75
N VAL A 87 8.20 -12.47 -8.88
CA VAL A 87 7.29 -11.33 -8.82
C VAL A 87 7.23 -10.80 -7.38
N ILE A 88 7.27 -9.49 -7.23
CA ILE A 88 7.16 -8.81 -5.94
C ILE A 88 5.93 -7.92 -5.94
N ALA A 89 5.05 -8.06 -4.93
CA ALA A 89 4.05 -7.07 -4.61
C ALA A 89 4.68 -5.94 -3.76
N LEU A 90 4.46 -4.69 -4.13
CA LEU A 90 5.00 -3.50 -3.46
C LEU A 90 3.86 -2.55 -3.12
N GLU A 91 3.81 -2.08 -1.89
CA GLU A 91 2.93 -0.97 -1.54
C GLU A 91 3.54 0.36 -1.98
N THR A 92 2.69 1.32 -2.31
CA THR A 92 3.04 2.62 -2.91
C THR A 92 4.16 3.36 -2.17
N SER A 93 4.16 3.38 -0.83
CA SER A 93 5.16 4.12 -0.03
C SER A 93 6.58 3.54 -0.15
N TYR A 94 6.69 2.27 -0.50
CA TYR A 94 7.96 1.59 -0.73
C TYR A 94 8.45 1.70 -2.18
N LEU A 95 7.54 2.00 -3.11
CA LEU A 95 7.86 2.05 -4.54
C LEU A 95 9.04 2.96 -4.86
N GLY A 96 9.10 4.15 -4.25
CA GLY A 96 10.19 5.11 -4.44
C GLY A 96 11.56 4.56 -4.07
N ARG A 97 11.65 3.71 -3.04
CA ARG A 97 12.91 3.09 -2.63
C ARG A 97 13.41 2.06 -3.65
N PHE A 98 12.49 1.30 -4.21
CA PHE A 98 12.83 0.22 -5.15
C PHE A 98 12.96 0.70 -6.59
N SER A 99 12.19 1.73 -6.99
CA SER A 99 12.20 2.27 -8.36
C SER A 99 13.47 3.04 -8.70
N LEU A 100 14.11 3.66 -7.70
CA LEU A 100 15.33 4.48 -7.92
C LEU A 100 16.62 3.66 -7.96
N GLY A 101 16.55 2.39 -7.59
CA GLY A 101 17.69 1.48 -7.69
C GLY A 101 17.69 0.70 -9.01
N THR A 102 18.74 -0.09 -9.20
CA THR A 102 18.81 -1.05 -10.32
C THR A 102 18.16 -2.40 -9.95
N GLY A 103 17.34 -2.44 -8.89
CA GLY A 103 16.78 -3.68 -8.36
C GLY A 103 15.60 -4.22 -9.14
N LEU A 104 14.81 -3.36 -9.79
CA LEU A 104 13.63 -3.73 -10.55
C LEU A 104 13.89 -3.70 -12.06
N GLU A 105 13.15 -4.52 -12.80
CA GLU A 105 13.20 -4.57 -14.26
C GLU A 105 12.55 -3.33 -14.87
N ASP A 106 13.06 -2.93 -16.03
CA ASP A 106 12.45 -1.91 -16.88
C ASP A 106 11.32 -2.52 -17.70
N LEU A 107 10.09 -2.36 -17.24
CA LEU A 107 8.92 -2.89 -17.92
C LEU A 107 8.56 -2.08 -19.18
N SER A 108 9.13 -0.88 -19.37
CA SER A 108 9.00 -0.12 -20.62
C SER A 108 9.85 -0.71 -21.75
N ALA A 109 10.83 -1.56 -21.44
CA ALA A 109 11.68 -2.20 -22.45
C ALA A 109 10.85 -3.02 -23.45
N PRO A 110 11.32 -3.17 -24.73
CA PRO A 110 10.57 -3.90 -25.79
C PRO A 110 10.15 -5.31 -25.40
N ALA A 111 10.91 -5.99 -24.54
CA ALA A 111 10.60 -7.32 -24.05
C ALA A 111 9.31 -7.39 -23.22
N PHE A 112 8.87 -6.30 -22.62
CA PHE A 112 7.67 -6.19 -21.77
C PHE A 112 6.63 -5.24 -22.35
N GLY A 113 7.04 -4.11 -22.90
CA GLY A 113 6.16 -3.16 -23.60
C GLY A 113 5.07 -2.54 -22.73
N ALA A 114 5.33 -2.28 -21.43
CA ALA A 114 4.33 -1.77 -20.49
C ALA A 114 3.71 -0.44 -20.90
N GLU A 115 4.43 0.40 -21.66
CA GLU A 115 3.93 1.71 -22.13
C GLU A 115 2.63 1.61 -22.97
N GLN A 116 2.44 0.53 -23.72
CA GLN A 116 1.23 0.32 -24.50
C GLN A 116 -0.04 0.19 -23.64
N PHE A 117 0.10 -0.08 -22.36
CA PHE A 117 -1.01 -0.24 -21.42
C PHE A 117 -1.28 1.00 -20.57
N ARG A 118 -0.48 2.06 -20.72
CA ARG A 118 -0.56 3.27 -19.88
C ARG A 118 -1.97 3.81 -19.76
N ASP A 119 -2.64 4.01 -20.89
CA ASP A 119 -3.95 4.64 -20.96
C ASP A 119 -5.10 3.70 -20.49
N ARG A 120 -4.79 2.48 -20.12
CA ARG A 120 -5.75 1.54 -19.51
C ARG A 120 -5.88 1.72 -18.01
N PHE A 121 -4.98 2.45 -17.36
CA PHE A 121 -4.95 2.69 -15.92
C PHE A 121 -5.33 4.12 -15.56
N VAL A 122 -5.74 4.28 -14.30
CA VAL A 122 -5.87 5.62 -13.71
C VAL A 122 -4.51 6.33 -13.80
N PRO A 123 -4.45 7.56 -14.35
CA PRO A 123 -3.17 8.20 -14.69
C PRO A 123 -2.17 8.29 -13.55
N PHE A 124 -2.61 8.67 -12.34
CA PHE A 124 -1.69 8.80 -11.22
C PHE A 124 -1.05 7.46 -10.84
N ALA A 125 -1.78 6.35 -10.97
CA ALA A 125 -1.30 5.03 -10.54
C ALA A 125 -0.12 4.56 -11.40
N ILE A 126 -0.28 4.59 -12.72
CA ILE A 126 0.79 4.13 -13.63
C ILE A 126 1.99 5.09 -13.63
N ASP A 127 1.76 6.40 -13.51
CA ASP A 127 2.85 7.38 -13.53
C ASP A 127 3.62 7.42 -12.20
N THR A 128 3.02 7.03 -11.06
CA THR A 128 3.73 6.82 -9.79
C THR A 128 4.73 5.64 -9.87
N ALA A 129 4.49 4.67 -10.75
CA ALA A 129 5.37 3.53 -10.97
C ALA A 129 6.60 3.84 -11.87
N ARG A 130 6.81 5.10 -12.25
CA ARG A 130 7.96 5.51 -13.05
C ARG A 130 9.17 5.80 -12.18
N ASN A 131 10.31 5.33 -12.65
CA ASN A 131 11.61 5.73 -12.08
C ASN A 131 12.01 7.15 -12.55
N ARG A 132 13.22 7.59 -12.19
CA ARG A 132 13.72 8.93 -12.57
C ARG A 132 13.92 9.11 -14.06
N GLU A 133 14.22 8.05 -14.77
CA GLU A 133 14.39 8.02 -16.22
C GLU A 133 13.04 7.95 -16.97
N GLY A 134 11.91 8.00 -16.23
CA GLY A 134 10.57 7.95 -16.79
C GLY A 134 10.09 6.55 -17.17
N ARG A 135 10.86 5.50 -16.85
CA ARG A 135 10.54 4.11 -17.21
C ARG A 135 9.58 3.49 -16.20
N ILE A 136 8.61 2.74 -16.66
CA ILE A 136 7.72 1.96 -15.80
C ILE A 136 8.51 0.77 -15.21
N VAL A 137 8.54 0.66 -13.89
CA VAL A 137 9.25 -0.43 -13.19
C VAL A 137 8.33 -1.35 -12.38
N ALA A 138 7.03 -1.03 -12.34
CA ALA A 138 6.00 -1.82 -11.70
C ALA A 138 4.64 -1.56 -12.36
N MET A 139 3.71 -2.50 -12.26
CA MET A 139 2.33 -2.35 -12.77
C MET A 139 1.36 -2.20 -11.60
N PRO A 140 0.49 -1.18 -11.61
CA PRO A 140 -0.51 -1.01 -10.56
C PRO A 140 -1.60 -2.08 -10.64
N THR A 141 -2.06 -2.56 -9.48
CA THR A 141 -3.21 -3.46 -9.40
C THR A 141 -4.39 -2.82 -8.68
N ASP A 142 -4.19 -2.29 -7.49
CA ASP A 142 -5.19 -1.56 -6.73
C ASP A 142 -4.70 -0.19 -6.30
N ILE A 143 -5.65 0.69 -5.98
CA ILE A 143 -5.42 2.05 -5.54
C ILE A 143 -6.29 2.37 -4.32
N GLY A 144 -5.90 3.40 -3.57
CA GLY A 144 -6.65 3.87 -2.41
C GLY A 144 -7.14 5.30 -2.56
N PRO A 145 -8.28 5.58 -3.25
CA PRO A 145 -8.83 6.93 -3.28
C PRO A 145 -9.13 7.43 -1.88
N GLY A 146 -8.47 8.52 -1.47
CA GLY A 146 -8.59 9.10 -0.13
C GLY A 146 -10.01 9.57 0.17
N SER A 147 -10.50 9.25 1.36
CA SER A 147 -11.88 9.44 1.77
C SER A 147 -12.00 9.77 3.25
N LEU A 148 -13.03 10.51 3.60
CA LEU A 148 -13.45 10.75 4.97
C LEU A 148 -14.64 9.85 5.30
N PHE A 149 -14.41 8.80 6.09
CA PHE A 149 -15.49 8.01 6.68
C PHE A 149 -15.99 8.72 7.95
N TYR A 150 -17.29 8.79 8.14
CA TYR A 150 -17.87 9.42 9.32
C TYR A 150 -19.10 8.69 9.85
N ARG A 151 -19.32 8.78 11.16
CA ARG A 151 -20.48 8.25 11.87
C ARG A 151 -21.65 9.21 11.69
N HIS A 152 -22.56 8.84 10.78
CA HIS A 152 -23.75 9.61 10.48
C HIS A 152 -24.66 9.80 11.72
N ASP A 153 -24.81 8.76 12.54
CA ASP A 153 -25.58 8.80 13.76
C ASP A 153 -25.00 9.76 14.82
N LEU A 154 -23.69 9.81 14.97
CA LEU A 154 -23.03 10.74 15.89
C LEU A 154 -23.10 12.20 15.39
N LEU A 155 -22.98 12.42 14.08
CA LEU A 155 -23.20 13.76 13.51
C LEU A 155 -24.61 14.24 13.78
N ALA A 156 -25.62 13.41 13.51
CA ALA A 156 -27.03 13.74 13.77
C ALA A 156 -27.27 14.06 15.25
N GLN A 157 -26.69 13.26 16.18
CA GLN A 157 -26.78 13.52 17.62
C GLN A 157 -26.12 14.86 18.01
N ALA A 158 -25.05 15.26 17.34
CA ALA A 158 -24.36 16.52 17.56
C ALA A 158 -25.05 17.71 16.87
N GLY A 159 -26.07 17.50 16.02
CA GLY A 159 -26.69 18.53 15.21
C GLY A 159 -25.81 19.03 14.07
N LEU A 160 -24.91 18.17 13.58
CA LEU A 160 -23.96 18.44 12.50
C LEU A 160 -24.41 17.75 11.20
N GLN A 161 -23.90 18.25 10.09
CA GLN A 161 -24.06 17.72 8.74
C GLN A 161 -22.70 17.41 8.13
N GLU A 162 -22.69 16.65 7.04
CA GLU A 162 -21.47 16.30 6.28
C GLU A 162 -20.65 17.55 5.90
N ARG A 163 -21.31 18.61 5.43
CA ARG A 163 -20.62 19.87 5.06
C ARG A 163 -19.81 20.50 6.19
N ASP A 164 -20.19 20.29 7.43
CA ASP A 164 -19.47 20.84 8.59
C ASP A 164 -18.12 20.13 8.78
N LEU A 165 -18.01 18.87 8.32
CA LEU A 165 -16.76 18.12 8.27
C LEU A 165 -15.93 18.40 7.02
N THR A 166 -16.56 18.77 5.89
CA THR A 166 -15.90 18.73 4.58
C THR A 166 -15.60 20.10 3.97
N ALA A 167 -16.11 21.19 4.55
CA ALA A 167 -15.91 22.54 4.01
C ALA A 167 -14.43 22.97 4.07
N SER A 168 -13.74 22.74 5.19
CA SER A 168 -12.31 22.99 5.36
C SER A 168 -11.73 22.09 6.45
N TRP A 169 -10.41 22.01 6.58
CA TRP A 169 -9.76 21.32 7.70
C TRP A 169 -9.99 22.02 9.03
N GLU A 170 -10.16 23.35 9.04
CA GLU A 170 -10.54 24.12 10.21
C GLU A 170 -11.97 23.79 10.64
N SER A 171 -12.94 23.75 9.71
CA SER A 171 -14.33 23.37 10.01
C SER A 171 -14.43 21.91 10.50
N TYR A 172 -13.60 21.01 9.98
CA TYR A 172 -13.49 19.64 10.47
C TYR A 172 -13.10 19.61 11.97
N VAL A 173 -12.13 20.40 12.37
CA VAL A 173 -11.71 20.49 13.79
C VAL A 173 -12.79 21.14 14.66
N GLU A 174 -13.47 22.19 14.18
CA GLU A 174 -14.57 22.85 14.88
C GLU A 174 -15.77 21.93 15.06
N ALA A 175 -16.18 21.22 14.01
CA ALA A 175 -17.19 20.18 14.10
C ALA A 175 -16.79 19.08 15.09
N GLY A 176 -15.50 18.72 15.13
CA GLY A 176 -14.97 17.77 16.10
C GLY A 176 -15.14 18.21 17.55
N ALA A 177 -14.93 19.49 17.85
CA ALA A 177 -15.15 20.03 19.19
C ALA A 177 -16.64 19.97 19.59
N GLN A 178 -17.55 20.35 18.69
CA GLN A 178 -18.99 20.26 18.93
C GLN A 178 -19.43 18.80 19.11
N LEU A 179 -18.96 17.90 18.24
CA LEU A 179 -19.24 16.47 18.31
C LEU A 179 -18.78 15.88 19.65
N LYS A 180 -17.55 16.18 20.08
CA LYS A 180 -17.02 15.74 21.38
C LYS A 180 -17.88 16.22 22.55
N ALA A 181 -18.28 17.48 22.54
CA ALA A 181 -19.10 18.07 23.59
C ALA A 181 -20.50 17.43 23.67
N ARG A 182 -21.10 17.05 22.54
CA ARG A 182 -22.46 16.51 22.46
C ARG A 182 -22.56 15.01 22.64
N THR A 183 -21.53 14.27 22.19
CA THR A 183 -21.58 12.78 22.12
C THR A 183 -20.54 12.10 23.01
N GLY A 184 -19.51 12.82 23.42
CA GLY A 184 -18.34 12.26 24.11
C GLY A 184 -17.41 11.44 23.19
N ALA A 185 -17.73 11.27 21.89
CA ALA A 185 -16.87 10.60 20.95
C ALA A 185 -15.69 11.46 20.53
N TYR A 186 -14.57 10.83 20.21
CA TYR A 186 -13.40 11.52 19.64
C TYR A 186 -13.62 11.75 18.14
N LEU A 187 -13.05 12.85 17.63
CA LEU A 187 -13.12 13.16 16.21
C LEU A 187 -12.35 12.10 15.39
N ILE A 188 -11.13 11.78 15.80
CA ILE A 188 -10.20 10.93 15.07
C ILE A 188 -9.39 10.04 16.02
N GLY A 189 -8.84 8.94 15.52
CA GLY A 189 -8.01 8.01 16.28
C GLY A 189 -6.68 8.62 16.75
N ASP A 190 -5.93 9.21 15.83
CA ASP A 190 -4.66 9.88 16.10
C ASP A 190 -4.46 11.10 15.19
N VAL A 191 -3.83 12.13 15.69
CA VAL A 191 -3.56 13.38 14.95
C VAL A 191 -2.62 13.20 13.76
N ARG A 192 -1.83 12.13 13.74
CA ARG A 192 -0.96 11.80 12.60
C ARG A 192 -1.76 11.61 11.33
N LEU A 193 -2.96 11.02 11.41
CA LEU A 193 -3.87 10.89 10.25
C LEU A 193 -4.25 12.25 9.66
N LEU A 194 -4.55 13.22 10.53
CA LEU A 194 -4.88 14.57 10.09
C LEU A 194 -3.65 15.28 9.47
N LYS A 195 -2.50 15.18 10.13
CA LYS A 195 -1.23 15.70 9.59
C LYS A 195 -0.95 15.09 8.21
N ASP A 196 -1.07 13.78 8.07
CA ASP A 196 -0.76 13.07 6.83
C ASP A 196 -1.67 13.48 5.68
N VAL A 197 -2.98 13.57 5.89
CA VAL A 197 -3.91 13.94 4.82
C VAL A 197 -3.73 15.38 4.35
N ILE A 198 -3.44 16.31 5.26
CA ILE A 198 -3.18 17.71 4.92
C ILE A 198 -1.89 17.83 4.09
N VAL A 199 -0.83 17.15 4.48
CA VAL A 199 0.43 17.13 3.73
C VAL A 199 0.26 16.48 2.37
N ARG A 200 -0.43 15.33 2.29
CA ARG A 200 -0.70 14.62 1.02
C ARG A 200 -1.53 15.48 0.07
N GLY A 201 -2.64 16.00 0.56
CA GLY A 201 -3.55 16.81 -0.24
C GLY A 201 -2.99 18.16 -0.67
N GLY A 202 -2.09 18.74 0.11
CA GLY A 202 -1.36 19.95 -0.22
C GLY A 202 -0.10 19.74 -1.08
N THR A 203 0.16 18.49 -1.54
CA THR A 203 1.31 18.19 -2.40
C THR A 203 1.05 18.67 -3.83
N PRO A 204 1.89 19.53 -4.42
CA PRO A 204 1.74 19.97 -5.80
C PRO A 204 1.83 18.80 -6.79
N ALA A 205 1.04 18.84 -7.85
CA ALA A 205 1.06 17.82 -8.88
C ALA A 205 2.47 17.70 -9.50
N GLY A 206 2.96 16.47 -9.64
CA GLY A 206 4.28 16.17 -10.20
C GLY A 206 5.43 16.35 -9.23
N GLU A 207 5.19 16.77 -7.99
CA GLU A 207 6.19 16.80 -6.91
C GLU A 207 6.05 15.59 -5.98
N GLY A 208 7.00 15.43 -5.07
CA GLY A 208 6.93 14.45 -4.00
C GLY A 208 6.30 15.03 -2.73
N GLN A 209 5.75 14.16 -1.91
CA GLN A 209 5.12 14.56 -0.64
C GLN A 209 6.10 15.27 0.30
N PHE A 210 7.35 14.84 0.35
CA PHE A 210 8.38 15.36 1.25
C PHE A 210 9.53 16.05 0.53
N PHE A 211 9.67 15.82 -0.78
CA PHE A 211 10.80 16.31 -1.59
C PHE A 211 10.29 16.93 -2.88
N ASP A 212 10.93 18.00 -3.31
CA ASP A 212 10.66 18.62 -4.61
C ASP A 212 11.26 17.82 -5.78
N ASN A 213 11.07 18.34 -7.00
CA ASN A 213 11.63 17.74 -8.22
C ASN A 213 13.15 17.73 -8.27
N GLN A 214 13.83 18.59 -7.49
CA GLN A 214 15.28 18.64 -7.32
C GLN A 214 15.76 17.76 -6.16
N GLN A 215 14.87 16.94 -5.60
CA GLN A 215 15.16 16.04 -4.48
C GLN A 215 15.52 16.77 -3.15
N ARG A 216 15.12 18.03 -3.01
CA ARG A 216 15.31 18.81 -1.77
C ARG A 216 14.09 18.62 -0.87
N PRO A 217 14.27 18.42 0.44
CA PRO A 217 13.17 18.36 1.39
C PRO A 217 12.34 19.64 1.40
N GLN A 218 11.02 19.53 1.50
CA GLN A 218 10.05 20.63 1.51
C GLN A 218 9.30 20.71 2.85
N ILE A 219 9.97 20.38 3.96
CA ILE A 219 9.32 20.17 5.26
C ILE A 219 8.91 21.48 5.91
N THR A 220 9.54 22.59 5.58
CA THR A 220 9.19 23.93 6.10
C THR A 220 8.11 24.63 5.28
N SER A 221 7.52 23.97 4.28
CA SER A 221 6.47 24.57 3.45
C SER A 221 5.15 24.78 4.20
N PRO A 222 4.28 25.70 3.75
CA PRO A 222 3.04 26.07 4.45
C PRO A 222 2.13 24.88 4.78
N ARG A 223 2.09 23.84 3.91
CA ARG A 223 1.28 22.64 4.18
C ARG A 223 1.71 21.88 5.43
N PHE A 224 3.02 21.82 5.72
CA PHE A 224 3.53 21.18 6.95
C PHE A 224 3.23 22.04 8.18
N VAL A 225 3.43 23.35 8.09
CA VAL A 225 3.09 24.28 9.18
C VAL A 225 1.61 24.12 9.54
N ARG A 226 0.70 24.22 8.56
CA ARG A 226 -0.75 24.05 8.76
C ARG A 226 -1.08 22.68 9.36
N ALA A 227 -0.47 21.62 8.85
CA ALA A 227 -0.71 20.26 9.34
C ALA A 227 -0.34 20.10 10.82
N PHE A 228 0.81 20.65 11.23
CA PHE A 228 1.26 20.63 12.62
C PHE A 228 0.41 21.51 13.54
N GLU A 229 0.00 22.70 13.07
CA GLU A 229 -0.89 23.59 13.80
C GLU A 229 -2.25 22.96 14.08
N LEU A 230 -2.88 22.34 13.06
CA LEU A 230 -4.17 21.66 13.21
C LEU A 230 -4.05 20.40 14.06
N ALA A 231 -3.00 19.60 13.89
CA ALA A 231 -2.72 18.46 14.76
C ALA A 231 -2.57 18.87 16.23
N ARG A 232 -1.82 19.95 16.49
CA ARG A 232 -1.67 20.53 17.85
C ARG A 232 -3.01 21.06 18.39
N LYS A 233 -3.83 21.69 17.55
CA LYS A 233 -5.17 22.19 17.95
C LYS A 233 -6.08 21.00 18.35
N VAL A 234 -6.12 19.94 17.54
CA VAL A 234 -6.88 18.71 17.83
C VAL A 234 -6.43 18.08 19.15
N ARG A 235 -5.11 17.94 19.39
CA ARG A 235 -4.54 17.39 20.62
C ARG A 235 -4.88 18.25 21.84
N LYS A 236 -4.75 19.58 21.74
CA LYS A 236 -5.07 20.52 22.83
C LYS A 236 -6.56 20.50 23.22
N LEU A 237 -7.45 20.29 22.25
CA LEU A 237 -8.88 20.20 22.46
C LEU A 237 -9.33 18.78 22.90
N GLY A 238 -8.41 17.81 22.98
CA GLY A 238 -8.70 16.43 23.36
C GLY A 238 -9.61 15.71 22.36
N LEU A 239 -9.47 16.02 21.06
CA LEU A 239 -10.34 15.49 20.01
C LEU A 239 -9.81 14.19 19.40
N ASP A 240 -8.55 13.85 19.61
CA ASP A 240 -7.98 12.55 19.22
C ASP A 240 -7.99 11.56 20.38
N ALA A 241 -8.19 10.28 20.04
CA ALA A 241 -8.24 9.21 21.03
C ALA A 241 -6.85 8.70 21.44
N ARG A 242 -5.79 9.11 20.74
CA ARG A 242 -4.40 8.66 20.92
C ARG A 242 -4.27 7.13 20.74
N VAL A 243 -4.99 6.60 19.79
CA VAL A 243 -4.93 5.18 19.41
C VAL A 243 -4.41 5.03 17.99
N GLU A 244 -3.42 4.17 17.85
CA GLU A 244 -2.78 3.93 16.56
C GLU A 244 -3.65 2.98 15.72
N VAL A 245 -3.83 3.33 14.44
CA VAL A 245 -4.59 2.52 13.46
C VAL A 245 -3.98 1.12 13.34
N TRP A 246 -4.83 0.12 13.17
CA TRP A 246 -4.49 -1.32 13.09
C TRP A 246 -4.20 -2.01 14.42
N PHE A 247 -4.18 -1.29 15.54
CA PHE A 247 -4.07 -1.90 16.86
C PHE A 247 -5.45 -2.18 17.48
N ASN A 248 -5.49 -3.07 18.46
CA ASN A 248 -6.73 -3.51 19.09
C ASN A 248 -7.54 -2.37 19.69
N ASP A 249 -6.89 -1.40 20.32
CA ASP A 249 -7.55 -0.26 20.95
C ASP A 249 -8.31 0.60 19.93
N TRP A 250 -7.72 0.85 18.76
CA TRP A 250 -8.39 1.53 17.65
C TRP A 250 -9.65 0.77 17.18
N ALA A 251 -9.51 -0.54 16.96
CA ALA A 251 -10.63 -1.37 16.56
C ALA A 251 -11.77 -1.37 17.59
N GLU A 252 -11.43 -1.46 18.88
CA GLU A 252 -12.40 -1.37 19.96
C GLU A 252 -13.09 0.00 20.05
N MET A 253 -12.34 1.09 19.81
CA MET A 253 -12.92 2.44 19.76
C MET A 253 -13.93 2.58 18.61
N LEU A 254 -13.62 2.02 17.43
CA LEU A 254 -14.57 1.98 16.29
C LEU A 254 -15.83 1.16 16.62
N LYS A 255 -15.66 -0.06 17.14
CA LYS A 255 -16.76 -0.95 17.53
C LYS A 255 -17.71 -0.29 18.53
N ARG A 256 -17.16 0.40 19.51
CA ARG A 256 -17.93 1.06 20.59
C ARG A 256 -18.49 2.43 20.18
N GLY A 257 -18.26 2.88 18.95
CA GLY A 257 -18.71 4.20 18.48
C GLY A 257 -18.05 5.36 19.20
N ARG A 258 -16.79 5.17 19.64
CA ARG A 258 -16.00 6.20 20.34
C ARG A 258 -15.18 7.05 19.38
N LEU A 259 -15.07 6.64 18.12
CA LEU A 259 -14.46 7.40 17.02
C LEU A 259 -15.54 7.83 16.04
N ALA A 260 -15.58 9.12 15.73
CA ALA A 260 -16.58 9.69 14.85
C ALA A 260 -16.16 9.70 13.38
N THR A 261 -14.88 9.76 13.10
CA THR A 261 -14.35 9.75 11.73
C THR A 261 -13.13 8.82 11.59
N GLU A 262 -12.91 8.39 10.34
CA GLU A 262 -11.68 7.71 9.89
C GLU A 262 -11.27 8.29 8.54
N ILE A 263 -9.98 8.61 8.39
CA ILE A 263 -9.41 9.12 7.12
C ILE A 263 -8.57 8.01 6.51
N SER A 264 -8.98 7.49 5.37
CA SER A 264 -8.31 6.35 4.73
C SER A 264 -8.64 6.24 3.26
N GLY A 265 -8.13 5.22 2.58
CA GLY A 265 -8.54 4.87 1.21
C GLY A 265 -9.90 4.17 1.19
N GLY A 266 -10.56 4.18 0.02
CA GLY A 266 -11.87 3.53 -0.16
C GLY A 266 -11.92 2.06 0.27
N TRP A 267 -10.78 1.34 0.26
CA TRP A 267 -10.62 -0.04 0.73
C TRP A 267 -10.93 -0.22 2.24
N MET A 268 -10.90 0.85 3.03
CA MET A 268 -11.23 0.79 4.47
C MET A 268 -12.69 0.37 4.72
N ALA A 269 -13.60 0.60 3.78
CA ALA A 269 -14.99 0.17 3.92
C ALA A 269 -15.12 -1.34 4.14
N GLY A 270 -14.39 -2.13 3.36
CA GLY A 270 -14.37 -3.59 3.52
C GLY A 270 -13.66 -4.04 4.79
N GLN A 271 -12.56 -3.37 5.16
CA GLN A 271 -11.89 -3.66 6.43
C GLN A 271 -12.84 -3.45 7.62
N MET A 272 -13.56 -2.33 7.63
CA MET A 272 -14.53 -2.04 8.68
C MET A 272 -15.71 -3.00 8.67
N ALA A 273 -16.21 -3.35 7.49
CA ALA A 273 -17.36 -4.23 7.32
C ALA A 273 -17.08 -5.68 7.73
N ASN A 274 -15.89 -6.20 7.39
CA ASN A 274 -15.58 -7.63 7.51
C ASN A 274 -14.77 -7.98 8.76
N TRP A 275 -13.95 -7.04 9.27
CA TRP A 275 -12.95 -7.36 10.29
C TRP A 275 -12.98 -6.43 11.49
N VAL A 276 -12.93 -5.11 11.24
CA VAL A 276 -12.65 -4.14 12.30
C VAL A 276 -13.89 -3.85 13.15
N ALA A 277 -15.02 -3.52 12.51
CA ALA A 277 -16.22 -3.07 13.23
C ALA A 277 -17.53 -3.47 12.52
N PRO A 278 -17.76 -4.77 12.19
CA PRO A 278 -18.94 -5.21 11.45
C PRO A 278 -20.26 -4.86 12.13
N GLY A 279 -20.30 -4.83 13.47
CA GLY A 279 -21.48 -4.44 14.25
C GLY A 279 -21.89 -2.97 14.12
N THR A 280 -21.14 -2.15 13.37
CA THR A 280 -21.45 -0.74 13.10
C THR A 280 -22.03 -0.52 11.70
N ALA A 281 -22.41 -1.59 11.00
CA ALA A 281 -23.03 -1.53 9.68
C ALA A 281 -24.21 -0.56 9.65
N GLY A 282 -24.32 0.22 8.58
CA GLY A 282 -25.38 1.22 8.39
C GLY A 282 -25.16 2.56 9.11
N LYS A 283 -24.24 2.63 10.08
CA LYS A 283 -23.94 3.85 10.86
C LYS A 283 -22.91 4.76 10.20
N TRP A 284 -22.14 4.24 9.25
CA TRP A 284 -21.11 4.96 8.55
C TRP A 284 -21.60 5.55 7.22
N ARG A 285 -20.99 6.65 6.83
CA ARG A 285 -21.06 7.22 5.49
C ARG A 285 -19.65 7.59 5.06
N VAL A 286 -19.47 7.83 3.77
CA VAL A 286 -18.21 8.32 3.22
C VAL A 286 -18.46 9.63 2.47
N ALA A 287 -17.53 10.57 2.65
CA ALA A 287 -17.50 11.84 1.95
C ALA A 287 -16.15 12.03 1.24
N GLN A 288 -16.12 13.00 0.32
CA GLN A 288 -14.88 13.55 -0.19
C GLN A 288 -14.09 14.20 0.96
N LEU A 289 -12.78 14.13 0.90
CA LEU A 289 -11.92 14.81 1.86
C LEU A 289 -12.20 16.33 1.86
N PRO A 290 -12.04 17.01 3.02
CA PRO A 290 -12.22 18.45 3.13
C PRO A 290 -11.51 19.23 2.02
N GLU A 291 -12.08 20.39 1.64
CA GLU A 291 -11.54 21.29 0.60
C GLU A 291 -11.48 20.66 -0.81
N ASN A 292 -12.27 19.61 -1.07
CA ASN A 292 -12.15 18.81 -2.30
C ASN A 292 -10.72 18.31 -2.53
N THR A 293 -10.04 17.92 -1.46
CA THR A 293 -8.71 17.33 -1.51
C THR A 293 -8.75 15.93 -2.13
N PHE A 294 -7.85 15.65 -3.07
CA PHE A 294 -7.69 14.36 -3.72
C PHE A 294 -6.27 13.85 -3.47
N CYS A 295 -6.15 12.71 -2.82
CA CYS A 295 -4.87 12.05 -2.58
C CYS A 295 -5.05 10.53 -2.53
N SER A 296 -3.95 9.80 -2.70
CA SER A 296 -3.94 8.35 -2.57
C SER A 296 -3.58 7.91 -1.17
N TYR A 297 -4.30 6.92 -0.66
CA TYR A 297 -3.99 6.17 0.55
C TYR A 297 -3.67 4.73 0.20
N GLY A 298 -2.39 4.44 -0.03
CA GLY A 298 -1.91 3.14 -0.43
C GLY A 298 -2.17 2.81 -1.90
N GLY A 299 -2.07 1.54 -2.19
CA GLY A 299 -2.13 0.94 -3.51
C GLY A 299 -1.00 -0.05 -3.69
N THR A 300 -1.24 -1.08 -4.50
CA THR A 300 -0.30 -2.18 -4.72
C THR A 300 0.19 -2.21 -6.15
N TYR A 301 1.45 -2.55 -6.29
CA TYR A 301 2.15 -2.69 -7.56
C TYR A 301 2.83 -4.04 -7.64
N TYR A 302 2.87 -4.65 -8.83
CA TYR A 302 3.67 -5.83 -9.09
C TYR A 302 4.89 -5.49 -9.92
N ALA A 303 6.06 -5.97 -9.49
CA ALA A 303 7.35 -5.73 -10.13
C ALA A 303 8.13 -7.03 -10.32
N ILE A 304 9.08 -7.00 -11.25
CA ILE A 304 10.01 -8.09 -11.53
C ILE A 304 11.41 -7.66 -11.04
N PRO A 305 12.09 -8.44 -10.18
CA PRO A 305 13.48 -8.16 -9.84
C PRO A 305 14.38 -8.27 -11.08
N ARG A 306 15.26 -7.30 -11.30
CA ARG A 306 16.15 -7.27 -12.46
C ARG A 306 17.07 -8.49 -12.55
N ARG A 307 17.44 -9.07 -11.41
CA ARG A 307 18.34 -10.24 -11.33
C ARG A 307 17.63 -11.59 -11.36
N SER A 308 16.30 -11.61 -11.57
CA SER A 308 15.57 -12.86 -11.85
C SER A 308 16.11 -13.53 -13.11
N ALA A 309 16.00 -14.85 -13.17
CA ALA A 309 16.44 -15.62 -14.34
C ALA A 309 15.66 -15.20 -15.61
N PRO A 310 16.34 -14.99 -16.74
CA PRO A 310 15.70 -14.47 -17.97
C PRO A 310 14.48 -15.25 -18.42
N GLU A 311 14.51 -16.57 -18.31
CA GLU A 311 13.41 -17.48 -18.68
C GLU A 311 12.18 -17.29 -17.78
N LYS A 312 12.38 -16.92 -16.51
CA LYS A 312 11.30 -16.66 -15.58
C LYS A 312 10.70 -15.26 -15.73
N LYS A 313 11.45 -14.29 -16.26
CA LYS A 313 10.95 -12.91 -16.43
C LYS A 313 9.74 -12.85 -17.36
N GLN A 314 9.72 -13.64 -18.43
CA GLN A 314 8.57 -13.66 -19.35
C GLN A 314 7.33 -14.28 -18.71
N LEU A 315 7.50 -15.36 -17.93
CA LEU A 315 6.41 -15.96 -17.16
C LEU A 315 5.90 -14.99 -16.07
N ALA A 316 6.81 -14.32 -15.37
CA ALA A 316 6.47 -13.30 -14.39
C ALA A 316 5.70 -12.13 -15.02
N TRP A 317 6.09 -11.72 -16.22
CA TRP A 317 5.37 -10.67 -16.94
C TRP A 317 3.96 -11.10 -17.37
N GLN A 318 3.80 -12.30 -17.88
CA GLN A 318 2.46 -12.84 -18.20
C GLN A 318 1.57 -12.89 -16.96
N LEU A 319 2.11 -13.31 -15.81
CA LEU A 319 1.39 -13.33 -14.55
C LEU A 319 1.00 -11.91 -14.09
N ILE A 320 1.89 -10.95 -14.21
CA ILE A 320 1.61 -9.54 -13.88
C ILE A 320 0.50 -9.00 -14.80
N GLN A 321 0.52 -9.31 -16.09
CA GLN A 321 -0.53 -8.89 -17.00
C GLN A 321 -1.90 -9.45 -16.58
N GLU A 322 -1.99 -10.70 -16.18
CA GLU A 322 -3.25 -11.27 -15.67
C GLU A 322 -3.70 -10.61 -14.36
N LEU A 323 -2.77 -10.32 -13.45
CA LEU A 323 -3.08 -9.65 -12.19
C LEU A 323 -3.58 -8.22 -12.38
N THR A 324 -3.09 -7.51 -13.41
CA THR A 324 -3.28 -6.07 -13.53
C THR A 324 -4.15 -5.63 -14.71
N LEU A 325 -4.22 -6.42 -15.79
CA LEU A 325 -4.88 -6.04 -17.05
C LEU A 325 -6.16 -6.84 -17.33
N ASP A 326 -6.42 -7.90 -16.57
CA ASP A 326 -7.65 -8.66 -16.70
C ASP A 326 -8.77 -8.00 -15.90
N ARG A 327 -9.80 -7.52 -16.62
CA ARG A 327 -10.94 -6.81 -16.04
C ARG A 327 -11.67 -7.64 -14.98
N GLN A 328 -11.91 -8.92 -15.27
CA GLN A 328 -12.67 -9.78 -14.37
C GLN A 328 -11.88 -10.07 -13.09
N ARG A 329 -10.58 -10.32 -13.19
CA ARG A 329 -9.69 -10.51 -12.04
C ARG A 329 -9.64 -9.29 -11.12
N GLN A 330 -9.54 -8.10 -11.71
CA GLN A 330 -9.59 -6.84 -10.94
C GLN A 330 -10.92 -6.67 -10.20
N LEU A 331 -12.05 -7.04 -10.84
CA LEU A 331 -13.36 -7.00 -10.20
C LEU A 331 -13.53 -8.06 -9.11
N ASP A 332 -13.02 -9.27 -9.33
CA ASP A 332 -13.10 -10.34 -8.34
C ASP A 332 -12.26 -9.99 -7.10
N ALA A 333 -11.07 -9.41 -7.29
CA ALA A 333 -10.25 -8.89 -6.22
C ALA A 333 -10.96 -7.75 -5.45
N PHE A 334 -11.63 -6.86 -6.17
CA PHE A 334 -12.39 -5.77 -5.53
C PHE A 334 -13.59 -6.31 -4.74
N ARG A 335 -14.36 -7.24 -5.28
CA ARG A 335 -15.51 -7.83 -4.60
C ARG A 335 -15.11 -8.64 -3.36
N ALA A 336 -13.99 -9.34 -3.43
CA ALA A 336 -13.54 -10.25 -2.37
C ALA A 336 -12.70 -9.57 -1.29
N GLN A 337 -11.90 -8.56 -1.64
CA GLN A 337 -10.87 -7.98 -0.77
C GLN A 337 -10.90 -6.44 -0.72
N ASP A 338 -11.92 -5.79 -1.33
CA ASP A 338 -12.01 -4.33 -1.47
C ASP A 338 -10.77 -3.69 -2.13
N ALA A 339 -10.03 -4.45 -2.93
CA ALA A 339 -8.90 -3.98 -3.73
C ALA A 339 -9.41 -3.10 -4.88
N PHE A 340 -9.53 -1.78 -4.66
CA PHE A 340 -10.12 -0.86 -5.64
C PHE A 340 -9.28 -0.83 -6.91
N PRO A 341 -9.82 -1.23 -8.08
CA PRO A 341 -9.03 -1.49 -9.28
C PRO A 341 -8.37 -0.24 -9.84
N ALA A 342 -7.09 -0.34 -10.17
CA ALA A 342 -6.38 0.68 -10.92
C ALA A 342 -6.76 0.69 -12.42
N LEU A 343 -7.28 -0.43 -12.93
CA LEU A 343 -7.69 -0.62 -14.32
C LEU A 343 -9.01 0.10 -14.61
N LEU A 344 -9.02 1.05 -15.55
CA LEU A 344 -10.19 1.86 -15.88
C LEU A 344 -11.38 1.01 -16.35
N ALA A 345 -11.15 0.02 -17.20
CA ALA A 345 -12.21 -0.86 -17.70
C ALA A 345 -12.94 -1.66 -16.58
N ALA A 346 -12.28 -1.91 -15.46
CA ALA A 346 -12.92 -2.52 -14.31
C ALA A 346 -13.83 -1.54 -13.57
N GLN A 347 -13.49 -0.25 -13.57
CA GLN A 347 -14.29 0.79 -12.92
C GLN A 347 -15.60 1.15 -13.67
N GLU A 348 -15.77 0.65 -14.89
CA GLU A 348 -16.99 0.80 -15.69
C GLU A 348 -18.03 -0.28 -15.43
N ASP A 349 -17.73 -1.25 -14.56
CA ASP A 349 -18.66 -2.32 -14.23
C ASP A 349 -19.86 -1.81 -13.42
N PRO A 350 -21.09 -2.31 -13.71
CA PRO A 350 -22.29 -1.94 -12.93
C PRO A 350 -22.17 -2.17 -11.41
N PHE A 351 -21.21 -2.97 -10.97
CA PHE A 351 -20.91 -3.13 -9.55
C PHE A 351 -20.55 -1.81 -8.86
N PHE A 352 -19.99 -0.85 -9.59
CA PHE A 352 -19.66 0.47 -9.04
C PHE A 352 -20.88 1.31 -8.68
N GLU A 353 -22.00 1.07 -9.32
CA GLU A 353 -23.28 1.76 -9.04
C GLU A 353 -24.08 1.11 -7.91
N GLN A 354 -23.66 -0.07 -7.44
CA GLN A 354 -24.39 -0.79 -6.41
C GLN A 354 -24.23 -0.11 -5.04
N PRO A 355 -25.31 -0.05 -4.24
CA PRO A 355 -25.23 0.41 -2.86
C PRO A 355 -24.23 -0.39 -2.03
N VAL A 356 -23.55 0.27 -1.09
CA VAL A 356 -22.66 -0.37 -0.10
C VAL A 356 -23.45 -0.50 1.22
N PRO A 357 -23.89 -1.71 1.61
CA PRO A 357 -24.76 -1.90 2.79
C PRO A 357 -24.11 -1.38 4.08
N PHE A 358 -22.82 -1.61 4.27
CA PHE A 358 -22.09 -1.13 5.44
C PHE A 358 -22.15 0.40 5.59
N LEU A 359 -22.18 1.12 4.48
CA LEU A 359 -22.28 2.59 4.40
C LEU A 359 -23.74 3.06 4.29
N GLY A 360 -24.71 2.26 4.79
CA GLY A 360 -26.12 2.61 4.81
C GLY A 360 -26.76 2.75 3.43
N GLY A 361 -26.26 2.00 2.45
CA GLY A 361 -26.77 2.00 1.09
C GLY A 361 -26.20 3.11 0.19
N GLN A 362 -25.18 3.83 0.63
CA GLN A 362 -24.53 4.85 -0.18
C GLN A 362 -23.83 4.22 -1.39
N GLN A 363 -23.90 4.87 -2.56
CA GLN A 363 -23.13 4.49 -3.77
C GLN A 363 -21.67 4.97 -3.68
N ALA A 364 -20.97 4.54 -2.64
CA ALA A 364 -19.64 5.04 -2.31
C ALA A 364 -18.58 4.75 -3.39
N ARG A 365 -18.75 3.67 -4.18
CA ARG A 365 -17.81 3.33 -5.25
C ARG A 365 -17.81 4.36 -6.37
N VAL A 366 -18.94 5.03 -6.61
CA VAL A 366 -19.03 6.16 -7.57
C VAL A 366 -18.16 7.33 -7.08
N LEU A 367 -18.28 7.68 -5.79
CA LEU A 367 -17.44 8.73 -5.18
C LEU A 367 -15.96 8.41 -5.33
N TRP A 368 -15.57 7.17 -5.03
CA TRP A 368 -14.16 6.74 -5.14
C TRP A 368 -13.65 6.73 -6.58
N ARG A 369 -14.48 6.32 -7.55
CA ARG A 369 -14.16 6.36 -8.97
C ARG A 369 -13.89 7.80 -9.45
N GLU A 370 -14.75 8.74 -9.07
CA GLU A 370 -14.56 10.16 -9.41
C GLU A 370 -13.34 10.76 -8.71
N ALA A 371 -13.11 10.41 -7.43
CA ALA A 371 -11.91 10.83 -6.70
C ALA A 371 -10.63 10.29 -7.36
N ALA A 372 -10.60 9.01 -7.74
CA ALA A 372 -9.43 8.38 -8.35
C ALA A 372 -8.96 9.10 -9.61
N ARG A 373 -9.89 9.60 -10.44
CA ARG A 373 -9.58 10.36 -11.67
C ARG A 373 -8.95 11.73 -11.42
N ARG A 374 -9.07 12.24 -10.18
CA ARG A 374 -8.62 13.57 -9.77
C ARG A 374 -7.38 13.56 -8.89
N ILE A 375 -6.93 12.39 -8.45
CA ILE A 375 -5.70 12.25 -7.66
C ILE A 375 -4.51 12.73 -8.51
N PRO A 376 -3.69 13.66 -8.01
CA PRO A 376 -2.50 14.10 -8.72
C PRO A 376 -1.41 13.04 -8.71
N VAL A 377 -0.56 13.02 -9.73
CA VAL A 377 0.66 12.23 -9.73
C VAL A 377 1.61 12.77 -8.67
N VAL A 378 2.05 11.92 -7.75
CA VAL A 378 3.02 12.23 -6.71
C VAL A 378 4.28 11.40 -6.91
N LYS A 379 5.42 12.05 -6.98
CA LYS A 379 6.71 11.36 -7.14
C LYS A 379 7.18 10.76 -5.82
N MET A 380 7.49 9.48 -5.84
CA MET A 380 7.99 8.80 -4.65
C MET A 380 9.50 8.93 -4.55
N HIS A 381 9.98 9.38 -3.40
CA HIS A 381 11.41 9.51 -3.12
C HIS A 381 11.95 8.26 -2.40
N ARG A 382 13.24 7.91 -2.64
CA ARG A 382 13.90 6.76 -1.97
C ARG A 382 13.85 6.82 -0.44
N GLN A 383 13.83 8.02 0.12
CA GLN A 383 13.79 8.28 1.57
C GLN A 383 12.37 8.59 2.07
N HIS A 384 11.34 8.30 1.28
CA HIS A 384 9.95 8.64 1.63
C HIS A 384 9.56 8.11 3.03
N LYS A 385 9.81 6.82 3.29
CA LYS A 385 9.48 6.20 4.58
C LYS A 385 10.29 6.82 5.74
N PHE A 386 11.58 7.07 5.54
CA PHE A 386 12.40 7.73 6.54
C PHE A 386 11.95 9.17 6.82
N ALA A 387 11.56 9.91 5.79
CA ALA A 387 11.02 11.27 5.97
C ALA A 387 9.73 11.25 6.81
N ASP A 388 8.85 10.30 6.56
CA ASP A 388 7.63 10.12 7.34
C ASP A 388 7.94 9.84 8.83
N GLU A 389 8.89 8.96 9.11
CA GLU A 389 9.36 8.65 10.47
C GLU A 389 9.93 9.89 11.19
N VAL A 390 10.78 10.66 10.52
CA VAL A 390 11.36 11.90 11.07
C VAL A 390 10.29 12.93 11.37
N ILE A 391 9.34 13.12 10.46
CA ILE A 391 8.26 14.10 10.62
C ILE A 391 7.31 13.69 11.76
N ASN A 392 7.02 12.40 11.89
CA ASN A 392 6.21 11.90 13.00
C ASN A 392 6.92 12.09 14.35
N ALA A 393 8.23 11.84 14.42
CA ALA A 393 9.01 12.10 15.63
C ALA A 393 9.02 13.59 16.00
N GLU A 394 9.14 14.49 15.04
CA GLU A 394 9.10 15.92 15.29
C GLU A 394 7.68 16.42 15.66
N LEU A 395 6.63 15.80 15.12
CA LEU A 395 5.27 16.06 15.57
C LEU A 395 5.10 15.65 17.04
N ASP A 396 5.61 14.50 17.45
CA ASP A 396 5.58 14.07 18.85
C ASP A 396 6.33 15.07 19.75
N ASN A 397 7.48 15.59 19.32
CA ASN A 397 8.21 16.63 20.03
C ASN A 397 7.37 17.90 20.22
N VAL A 398 6.59 18.30 19.24
CA VAL A 398 5.66 19.45 19.34
C VAL A 398 4.51 19.15 20.30
N LEU A 399 3.93 17.94 20.22
CA LEU A 399 2.72 17.59 20.95
C LEU A 399 2.98 17.27 22.43
N GLU A 400 4.05 16.56 22.73
CA GLU A 400 4.33 16.04 24.07
C GLU A 400 5.35 16.92 24.84
N TYR A 401 6.29 17.55 24.15
CA TYR A 401 7.34 18.35 24.78
C TYR A 401 7.23 19.86 24.49
N GLY A 402 6.24 20.29 23.71
CA GLY A 402 5.99 21.70 23.43
C GLY A 402 7.04 22.36 22.52
N LYS A 403 7.80 21.59 21.75
CA LYS A 403 8.77 22.13 20.79
C LYS A 403 8.08 23.10 19.84
N PRO A 404 8.66 24.29 19.55
CA PRO A 404 8.08 25.22 18.58
C PRO A 404 7.97 24.59 17.20
N ILE A 405 6.83 24.75 16.52
CA ILE A 405 6.58 24.14 15.19
C ILE A 405 7.66 24.56 14.17
N PRO A 406 8.05 25.85 14.04
CA PRO A 406 9.12 26.21 13.11
C PRO A 406 10.41 25.42 13.37
N GLN A 407 10.86 25.34 14.63
CA GLN A 407 12.06 24.61 15.02
C GLN A 407 11.95 23.11 14.70
N ALA A 408 10.81 22.48 14.96
CA ALA A 408 10.59 21.06 14.65
C ALA A 408 10.70 20.78 13.15
N LEU A 409 10.10 21.63 12.32
CA LEU A 409 10.14 21.50 10.86
C LEU A 409 11.53 21.80 10.28
N GLU A 410 12.25 22.78 10.85
CA GLU A 410 13.64 23.08 10.46
C GLU A 410 14.60 21.93 10.80
N ASP A 411 14.47 21.33 11.98
CA ASP A 411 15.29 20.21 12.42
C ASP A 411 15.01 18.96 11.55
N ALA A 412 13.73 18.68 11.24
CA ALA A 412 13.36 17.63 10.30
C ALA A 412 13.98 17.87 8.92
N GLN A 413 13.89 19.09 8.39
CA GLN A 413 14.46 19.45 7.10
C GLN A 413 15.96 19.29 7.07
N ALA A 414 16.66 19.77 8.10
CA ALA A 414 18.13 19.66 8.21
C ALA A 414 18.59 18.18 8.24
N LEU A 415 17.89 17.35 9.02
CA LEU A 415 18.19 15.92 9.09
C LEU A 415 18.02 15.22 7.73
N LEU A 416 16.94 15.53 7.01
CA LEU A 416 16.67 14.97 5.69
C LEU A 416 17.69 15.45 4.64
N LEU A 417 18.09 16.72 4.67
CA LEU A 417 19.15 17.26 3.81
C LEU A 417 20.49 16.56 4.06
N HIS A 418 20.87 16.39 5.32
CA HIS A 418 22.12 15.69 5.66
C HIS A 418 22.14 14.25 5.15
N ARG A 419 21.02 13.55 5.18
CA ARG A 419 20.93 12.18 4.67
C ARG A 419 20.80 12.11 3.15
N ALA A 420 20.20 13.10 2.50
CA ALA A 420 20.07 13.14 1.04
C ALA A 420 21.42 13.31 0.34
N ASN A 421 22.40 13.90 1.02
CA ASN A 421 23.76 14.15 0.52
C ASN A 421 24.72 12.95 0.74
N ARG A 422 24.24 11.86 1.30
CA ARG A 422 24.96 10.58 1.45
C ARG A 422 24.40 9.51 0.52
#